data_e16432af2f1667c3722cf8cc58506483
#
_entry.id   e16432af2f1667c3722cf8cc58506483
#
_cell.length_a   1.000
_cell.length_b   1.000
_cell.length_c   1.000
_cell.angle_alpha   90.00
_cell.angle_beta   90.00
_cell.angle_gamma   90.00
#
_symmetry.space_group_name_H-M   'P 1'
#
loop_
_entity.id
_entity.type
_entity.pdbx_description
1 polymer ?
#
loop_
_entity_poly.entity_id
_entity_poly.type
_entity_poly.pdbx_seq_one_letter_code
_entity_poly.pdbx_strand_id
1 'polypeptide(L)'
;MCGICGQFRFDGKKVSSKSLDMMMSKLARRGPDSSGKWIEGAIGFGHQRLSIIDLSNLGSQPMVDEKLGLTLVFNGTIYNYKSLRALLVSLGYIFFSNSDTEVIIKAYHCWGVECLERLDGMFAFAIWDEDSQKLFIARDRMGIKPFYYNASSKAFIFASNSQALLTQDLDKSINPVALQQQLSLHGVVPAPNTIINGIQKLKPGTFIILNTDGEIQEKTYWSPSAKRPSENISDQEYIERTHELLTAAVTKRMDASDVPIGVLLSGGL
;
A
#
# COMPACT_ATOMS: atom_id res chain seq x y z
N MET A 1 -10.36 7.40 -0.36
CA MET A 1 -9.18 6.51 -0.37
C MET A 1 -9.43 5.37 0.59
N CYS A 2 -9.14 4.13 0.20
CA CYS A 2 -9.32 2.97 1.07
C CYS A 2 -8.52 3.07 2.38
N GLY A 3 -8.95 2.31 3.38
CA GLY A 3 -8.22 2.11 4.63
C GLY A 3 -7.87 0.65 4.81
N ILE A 4 -6.61 0.33 5.02
CA ILE A 4 -6.15 -1.02 5.33
C ILE A 4 -5.59 -1.09 6.74
N CYS A 5 -5.76 -2.22 7.39
CA CYS A 5 -5.07 -2.56 8.64
C CYS A 5 -4.87 -4.08 8.75
N GLY A 6 -3.95 -4.48 9.61
CA GLY A 6 -3.74 -5.89 9.88
C GLY A 6 -2.83 -6.13 11.07
N GLN A 7 -2.81 -7.38 11.49
CA GLN A 7 -1.95 -7.90 12.56
C GLN A 7 -1.37 -9.25 12.13
N PHE A 8 -0.09 -9.45 12.39
CA PHE A 8 0.58 -10.74 12.32
C PHE A 8 1.26 -11.01 13.67
N ARG A 9 0.87 -12.09 14.35
CA ARG A 9 1.30 -12.42 15.70
C ARG A 9 2.37 -13.51 15.68
N PHE A 10 3.40 -13.32 16.50
CA PHE A 10 4.53 -14.25 16.65
C PHE A 10 4.49 -14.98 18.01
N ASP A 11 3.55 -14.62 18.88
CA ASP A 11 3.42 -15.18 20.24
C ASP A 11 2.49 -16.41 20.33
N GLY A 12 2.16 -17.01 19.19
CA GLY A 12 1.29 -18.20 19.10
C GLY A 12 -0.20 -17.94 19.35
N LYS A 13 -0.59 -16.68 19.59
CA LYS A 13 -2.00 -16.32 19.84
C LYS A 13 -2.71 -15.98 18.53
N LYS A 14 -4.02 -16.22 18.51
CA LYS A 14 -4.89 -15.80 17.42
C LYS A 14 -5.07 -14.28 17.41
N VAL A 15 -5.28 -13.71 16.22
CA VAL A 15 -5.68 -12.31 16.07
C VAL A 15 -7.06 -12.08 16.65
N SER A 16 -7.22 -11.03 17.45
CA SER A 16 -8.50 -10.66 18.04
C SER A 16 -9.36 -9.90 17.03
N SER A 17 -10.55 -10.44 16.72
CA SER A 17 -11.55 -9.74 15.90
C SER A 17 -11.86 -8.34 16.44
N LYS A 18 -12.03 -8.21 17.77
CA LYS A 18 -12.27 -6.90 18.42
C LYS A 18 -11.13 -5.90 18.19
N SER A 19 -9.87 -6.38 18.19
CA SER A 19 -8.70 -5.55 17.93
C SER A 19 -8.75 -4.97 16.51
N LEU A 20 -9.05 -5.79 15.50
CA LEU A 20 -9.24 -5.32 14.13
C LEU A 20 -10.41 -4.37 13.99
N ASP A 21 -11.55 -4.64 14.65
CA ASP A 21 -12.72 -3.76 14.62
C ASP A 21 -12.40 -2.37 15.16
N MET A 22 -11.60 -2.27 16.24
CA MET A 22 -11.14 -0.99 16.79
C MET A 22 -10.27 -0.25 15.77
N MET A 23 -9.36 -0.93 15.07
CA MET A 23 -8.53 -0.32 14.03
C MET A 23 -9.38 0.13 12.84
N MET A 24 -10.27 -0.73 12.34
CA MET A 24 -11.17 -0.43 11.22
C MET A 24 -12.07 0.76 11.49
N SER A 25 -12.56 0.93 12.73
CA SER A 25 -13.39 2.08 13.12
C SER A 25 -12.69 3.42 12.89
N LYS A 26 -11.36 3.48 13.04
CA LYS A 26 -10.55 4.68 12.79
C LYS A 26 -10.24 4.90 11.30
N LEU A 27 -10.55 3.93 10.47
CA LEU A 27 -10.37 3.97 9.01
C LEU A 27 -11.69 4.24 8.26
N ALA A 28 -12.85 4.21 8.91
CA ALA A 28 -14.17 4.29 8.28
C ALA A 28 -14.35 5.51 7.36
N ARG A 29 -13.81 6.68 7.74
CA ARG A 29 -13.86 7.89 6.90
C ARG A 29 -13.03 7.79 5.62
N ARG A 30 -12.09 6.85 5.54
CA ARG A 30 -11.27 6.65 4.35
C ARG A 30 -11.98 5.86 3.26
N GLY A 31 -12.83 4.91 3.66
CA GLY A 31 -13.56 4.04 2.75
C GLY A 31 -14.97 3.80 3.27
N PRO A 32 -15.91 4.67 2.91
CA PRO A 32 -17.28 4.63 3.44
C PRO A 32 -18.19 3.63 2.74
N ASP A 33 -17.79 3.06 1.59
CA ASP A 33 -18.70 2.30 0.71
C ASP A 33 -18.93 0.87 1.21
N SER A 34 -17.87 0.20 1.70
CA SER A 34 -17.99 -1.13 2.30
C SER A 34 -16.82 -1.44 3.22
N SER A 35 -16.98 -2.48 4.04
CA SER A 35 -15.94 -2.96 4.95
C SER A 35 -15.80 -4.47 4.83
N GLY A 36 -14.58 -4.97 5.06
CA GLY A 36 -14.30 -6.39 5.10
C GLY A 36 -13.24 -6.73 6.14
N LYS A 37 -13.33 -7.95 6.66
CA LYS A 37 -12.41 -8.50 7.64
C LYS A 37 -12.16 -9.97 7.36
N TRP A 38 -10.90 -10.38 7.48
CA TRP A 38 -10.46 -11.77 7.35
C TRP A 38 -9.48 -12.07 8.48
N ILE A 39 -9.60 -13.24 9.10
CA ILE A 39 -8.75 -13.70 10.20
C ILE A 39 -8.50 -15.18 10.03
N GLU A 40 -7.23 -15.55 10.06
CA GLU A 40 -6.78 -16.93 10.06
C GLU A 40 -5.65 -17.12 11.07
N GLY A 41 -5.95 -17.78 12.18
CA GLY A 41 -4.96 -18.02 13.24
C GLY A 41 -4.24 -16.76 13.73
N ALA A 42 -2.95 -16.68 13.46
CA ALA A 42 -2.05 -15.61 13.91
C ALA A 42 -2.05 -14.37 13.00
N ILE A 43 -2.73 -14.44 11.83
CA ILE A 43 -2.79 -13.34 10.86
C ILE A 43 -4.24 -12.84 10.73
N GLY A 44 -4.40 -11.53 10.47
CA GLY A 44 -5.72 -10.97 10.18
C GLY A 44 -5.64 -9.60 9.54
N PHE A 45 -6.58 -9.36 8.63
CA PHE A 45 -6.68 -8.12 7.85
C PHE A 45 -8.05 -7.47 8.01
N GLY A 46 -8.06 -6.15 7.96
CA GLY A 46 -9.25 -5.31 7.89
C GLY A 46 -9.16 -4.30 6.76
N HIS A 47 -10.28 -4.06 6.10
CA HIS A 47 -10.38 -3.13 4.98
C HIS A 47 -11.61 -2.22 5.11
N GLN A 48 -11.44 -0.96 4.73
CA GLN A 48 -12.51 0.02 4.52
C GLN A 48 -12.42 0.51 3.08
N ARG A 49 -13.45 0.25 2.27
CA ARG A 49 -13.43 0.43 0.82
C ARG A 49 -13.99 1.79 0.41
N LEU A 50 -13.26 2.45 -0.50
CA LEU A 50 -13.78 3.46 -1.41
C LEU A 50 -13.70 2.86 -2.83
N SER A 51 -14.85 2.57 -3.43
CA SER A 51 -14.96 1.86 -4.70
C SER A 51 -14.68 2.81 -5.87
N ILE A 52 -13.55 2.62 -6.56
CA ILE A 52 -13.11 3.42 -7.72
C ILE A 52 -12.90 2.53 -8.93
N ILE A 53 -12.39 1.31 -8.74
CA ILE A 53 -12.19 0.29 -9.77
C ILE A 53 -12.99 -0.94 -9.36
N ASP A 54 -13.69 -1.55 -10.32
CA ASP A 54 -14.61 -2.67 -10.12
C ASP A 54 -15.63 -2.38 -9.00
N LEU A 55 -16.71 -1.69 -9.34
CA LEU A 55 -17.74 -1.28 -8.37
C LEU A 55 -18.57 -2.46 -7.83
N SER A 56 -18.35 -3.66 -8.33
CA SER A 56 -19.02 -4.88 -7.89
C SER A 56 -18.46 -5.40 -6.54
N ASN A 57 -19.19 -6.36 -5.96
CA ASN A 57 -18.72 -7.05 -4.74
C ASN A 57 -17.50 -7.95 -5.00
N LEU A 58 -17.17 -8.26 -6.27
CA LEU A 58 -15.99 -9.06 -6.61
C LEU A 58 -14.68 -8.31 -6.34
N GLY A 59 -14.72 -6.96 -6.34
CA GLY A 59 -13.60 -6.12 -5.92
C GLY A 59 -13.49 -5.90 -4.40
N SER A 60 -14.26 -6.63 -3.58
CA SER A 60 -14.22 -6.50 -2.11
C SER A 60 -12.89 -6.98 -1.54
N GLN A 61 -12.50 -6.41 -0.39
CA GLN A 61 -11.27 -6.75 0.31
C GLN A 61 -11.55 -6.97 1.81
N PRO A 62 -10.77 -7.81 2.52
CA PRO A 62 -9.61 -8.55 2.03
C PRO A 62 -9.98 -9.48 0.88
N MET A 63 -9.17 -9.46 -0.20
CA MET A 63 -9.40 -10.32 -1.36
C MET A 63 -8.65 -11.63 -1.16
N VAL A 64 -9.37 -12.73 -1.25
CA VAL A 64 -8.84 -14.09 -1.07
C VAL A 64 -8.84 -14.82 -2.41
N ASP A 65 -7.71 -15.37 -2.78
CA ASP A 65 -7.59 -16.33 -3.86
C ASP A 65 -7.22 -17.70 -3.30
N GLU A 66 -8.23 -18.49 -2.99
CA GLU A 66 -8.07 -19.81 -2.36
C GLU A 66 -7.23 -20.77 -3.21
N LYS A 67 -7.26 -20.64 -4.55
CA LYS A 67 -6.48 -21.49 -5.46
C LYS A 67 -4.99 -21.19 -5.42
N LEU A 68 -4.63 -19.97 -5.06
CA LEU A 68 -3.25 -19.51 -4.98
C LEU A 68 -2.75 -19.40 -3.54
N GLY A 69 -3.60 -19.70 -2.53
CA GLY A 69 -3.26 -19.53 -1.12
C GLY A 69 -2.89 -18.10 -0.74
N LEU A 70 -3.47 -17.09 -1.41
CA LEU A 70 -3.10 -15.69 -1.23
C LEU A 70 -4.27 -14.84 -0.73
N THR A 71 -4.01 -14.03 0.30
CA THR A 71 -4.96 -13.04 0.82
C THR A 71 -4.33 -11.65 0.80
N LEU A 72 -5.02 -10.67 0.22
CA LEU A 72 -4.51 -9.30 0.01
C LEU A 72 -5.43 -8.25 0.64
N VAL A 73 -4.80 -7.22 1.25
CA VAL A 73 -5.42 -5.91 1.49
C VAL A 73 -4.61 -4.82 0.79
N PHE A 74 -5.30 -3.91 0.12
CA PHE A 74 -4.71 -2.92 -0.76
C PHE A 74 -5.40 -1.55 -0.63
N ASN A 75 -4.60 -0.52 -0.52
CA ASN A 75 -5.03 0.88 -0.62
C ASN A 75 -4.24 1.55 -1.74
N GLY A 76 -4.87 1.76 -2.89
CA GLY A 76 -4.16 2.33 -4.02
C GLY A 76 -4.94 2.31 -5.32
N THR A 77 -4.22 2.47 -6.40
CA THR A 77 -4.64 2.31 -7.80
C THR A 77 -3.44 1.91 -8.62
N ILE A 78 -3.53 0.80 -9.35
CA ILE A 78 -2.51 0.36 -10.30
C ILE A 78 -2.92 0.87 -11.68
N TYR A 79 -2.23 1.88 -12.19
CA TYR A 79 -2.62 2.56 -13.43
C TYR A 79 -2.53 1.66 -14.66
N ASN A 80 -1.55 0.76 -14.68
CA ASN A 80 -1.33 -0.18 -15.78
C ASN A 80 -2.01 -1.56 -15.57
N TYR A 81 -3.01 -1.65 -14.67
CA TYR A 81 -3.62 -2.95 -14.35
C TYR A 81 -4.25 -3.66 -15.56
N LYS A 82 -4.82 -2.91 -16.52
CA LYS A 82 -5.44 -3.50 -17.72
C LYS A 82 -4.41 -4.23 -18.59
N SER A 83 -3.23 -3.62 -18.81
CA SER A 83 -2.16 -4.25 -19.59
C SER A 83 -1.49 -5.41 -18.84
N LEU A 84 -1.28 -5.28 -17.53
CA LEU A 84 -0.79 -6.38 -16.70
C LEU A 84 -1.77 -7.56 -16.66
N ARG A 85 -3.07 -7.29 -16.57
CA ARG A 85 -4.12 -8.31 -16.67
C ARG A 85 -4.04 -9.07 -17.98
N ALA A 86 -3.94 -8.37 -19.12
CA ALA A 86 -3.83 -9.00 -20.44
C ALA A 86 -2.58 -9.91 -20.52
N LEU A 87 -1.44 -9.45 -19.99
CA LEU A 87 -0.22 -10.26 -19.90
C LEU A 87 -0.41 -11.50 -19.03
N LEU A 88 -0.98 -11.36 -17.83
CA LEU A 88 -1.23 -12.49 -16.92
C LEU A 88 -2.21 -13.50 -17.52
N VAL A 89 -3.25 -13.05 -18.24
CA VAL A 89 -4.15 -13.94 -19.00
C VAL A 89 -3.39 -14.73 -20.05
N SER A 90 -2.46 -14.10 -20.77
CA SER A 90 -1.62 -14.80 -21.75
C SER A 90 -0.67 -15.84 -21.14
N LEU A 91 -0.36 -15.69 -19.84
CA LEU A 91 0.40 -16.64 -19.03
C LEU A 91 -0.49 -17.73 -18.37
N GLY A 92 -1.80 -17.76 -18.68
CA GLY A 92 -2.72 -18.80 -18.22
C GLY A 92 -3.49 -18.46 -16.93
N TYR A 93 -3.36 -17.24 -16.39
CA TYR A 93 -4.14 -16.84 -15.20
C TYR A 93 -5.60 -16.55 -15.54
N ILE A 94 -6.49 -17.08 -14.69
CA ILE A 94 -7.94 -16.85 -14.78
C ILE A 94 -8.33 -15.83 -13.70
N PHE A 95 -9.08 -14.82 -14.09
CA PHE A 95 -9.55 -13.75 -13.21
C PHE A 95 -11.05 -13.92 -12.88
N PHE A 96 -11.40 -13.61 -11.63
CA PHE A 96 -12.80 -13.64 -11.15
C PHE A 96 -13.38 -12.23 -10.95
N SER A 97 -12.56 -11.18 -10.95
CA SER A 97 -12.98 -9.78 -10.82
C SER A 97 -12.40 -8.92 -11.95
N ASN A 98 -12.80 -7.66 -12.02
CA ASN A 98 -12.18 -6.65 -12.89
C ASN A 98 -11.26 -5.69 -12.12
N SER A 99 -10.97 -6.02 -10.86
CA SER A 99 -10.20 -5.16 -9.95
C SER A 99 -8.70 -5.21 -10.24
N ASP A 100 -8.04 -4.08 -10.06
CA ASP A 100 -6.58 -3.98 -9.99
C ASP A 100 -6.03 -4.74 -8.75
N THR A 101 -6.84 -4.93 -7.72
CA THR A 101 -6.53 -5.74 -6.54
C THR A 101 -6.18 -7.18 -6.92
N GLU A 102 -6.98 -7.82 -7.79
CA GLU A 102 -6.70 -9.18 -8.26
C GLU A 102 -5.44 -9.24 -9.14
N VAL A 103 -5.18 -8.17 -9.90
CA VAL A 103 -3.94 -8.09 -10.70
C VAL A 103 -2.71 -8.13 -9.81
N ILE A 104 -2.73 -7.49 -8.63
CA ILE A 104 -1.62 -7.56 -7.66
C ILE A 104 -1.42 -9.00 -7.16
N ILE A 105 -2.48 -9.71 -6.80
CA ILE A 105 -2.40 -11.12 -6.35
C ILE A 105 -1.74 -11.99 -7.42
N LYS A 106 -2.26 -11.94 -8.66
CA LYS A 106 -1.73 -12.75 -9.76
C LYS A 106 -0.30 -12.37 -10.13
N ALA A 107 0.03 -11.06 -10.08
CA ALA A 107 1.38 -10.57 -10.32
C ALA A 107 2.38 -11.07 -9.26
N TYR A 108 1.98 -11.04 -7.98
CA TYR A 108 2.81 -11.59 -6.91
C TYR A 108 3.02 -13.09 -7.05
N HIS A 109 1.97 -13.84 -7.35
CA HIS A 109 2.10 -15.29 -7.59
C HIS A 109 3.03 -15.59 -8.78
N CYS A 110 2.94 -14.80 -9.86
CA CYS A 110 3.73 -15.02 -11.08
C CYS A 110 5.20 -14.65 -10.93
N TRP A 111 5.49 -13.53 -10.25
CA TRP A 111 6.83 -12.92 -10.25
C TRP A 111 7.41 -12.69 -8.85
N GLY A 112 6.71 -13.12 -7.79
CA GLY A 112 7.14 -12.84 -6.43
C GLY A 112 7.32 -11.35 -6.18
N VAL A 113 8.40 -10.98 -5.48
CA VAL A 113 8.71 -9.58 -5.15
C VAL A 113 9.03 -8.72 -6.38
N GLU A 114 9.45 -9.32 -7.51
CA GLU A 114 9.74 -8.62 -8.76
C GLU A 114 8.48 -8.04 -9.43
N CYS A 115 7.29 -8.42 -8.95
CA CYS A 115 6.04 -7.78 -9.37
C CYS A 115 6.07 -6.26 -9.16
N LEU A 116 6.78 -5.77 -8.12
CA LEU A 116 6.91 -4.34 -7.80
C LEU A 116 7.54 -3.52 -8.92
N GLU A 117 8.43 -4.10 -9.71
CA GLU A 117 9.06 -3.42 -10.84
C GLU A 117 8.08 -3.19 -11.99
N ARG A 118 7.06 -4.06 -12.10
CA ARG A 118 6.03 -4.05 -13.14
C ARG A 118 4.82 -3.18 -12.79
N LEU A 119 4.58 -2.94 -11.49
CA LEU A 119 3.46 -2.12 -11.04
C LEU A 119 3.75 -0.63 -11.30
N ASP A 120 2.87 0.02 -12.09
CA ASP A 120 2.83 1.47 -12.25
C ASP A 120 1.59 1.99 -11.53
N GLY A 121 1.79 2.67 -10.39
CA GLY A 121 0.67 3.08 -9.57
C GLY A 121 1.07 3.76 -8.26
N MET A 122 0.04 4.08 -7.50
CA MET A 122 0.15 4.53 -6.10
C MET A 122 -0.45 3.47 -5.20
N PHE A 123 0.33 2.90 -4.29
CA PHE A 123 -0.11 1.75 -3.52
C PHE A 123 0.56 1.61 -2.15
N ALA A 124 -0.20 1.02 -1.26
CA ALA A 124 0.29 0.34 -0.07
C ALA A 124 -0.55 -0.93 0.10
N PHE A 125 0.09 -2.08 0.21
CA PHE A 125 -0.60 -3.36 0.33
C PHE A 125 0.12 -4.32 1.26
N ALA A 126 -0.62 -5.33 1.70
CA ALA A 126 -0.10 -6.47 2.43
C ALA A 126 -0.71 -7.75 1.86
N ILE A 127 0.13 -8.74 1.53
CA ILE A 127 -0.25 -10.06 1.03
C ILE A 127 0.19 -11.10 2.06
N TRP A 128 -0.75 -11.92 2.50
CA TRP A 128 -0.47 -13.16 3.20
C TRP A 128 -0.33 -14.29 2.18
N ASP A 129 0.78 -14.96 2.23
CA ASP A 129 1.08 -16.15 1.43
C ASP A 129 1.04 -17.36 2.35
N GLU A 130 -0.01 -18.17 2.19
CA GLU A 130 -0.28 -19.32 3.04
C GLU A 130 0.72 -20.44 2.80
N ASP A 131 1.16 -20.65 1.56
CA ASP A 131 2.10 -21.72 1.23
C ASP A 131 3.48 -21.48 1.81
N SER A 132 3.97 -20.24 1.70
CA SER A 132 5.28 -19.86 2.26
C SER A 132 5.21 -19.38 3.72
N GLN A 133 3.99 -19.21 4.29
CA GLN A 133 3.74 -18.67 5.62
C GLN A 133 4.44 -17.32 5.85
N LYS A 134 4.34 -16.42 4.85
CA LYS A 134 4.99 -15.10 4.85
C LYS A 134 3.99 -13.98 4.65
N LEU A 135 4.26 -12.87 5.31
CA LEU A 135 3.56 -11.61 5.07
C LEU A 135 4.45 -10.70 4.22
N PHE A 136 4.03 -10.43 2.99
CA PHE A 136 4.68 -9.51 2.07
C PHE A 136 3.96 -8.17 2.08
N ILE A 137 4.69 -7.09 2.32
CA ILE A 137 4.18 -5.73 2.42
C ILE A 137 4.97 -4.85 1.46
N ALA A 138 4.29 -3.98 0.71
CA ALA A 138 4.97 -3.02 -0.16
C ALA A 138 4.30 -1.64 -0.16
N ARG A 139 5.11 -0.63 -0.43
CA ARG A 139 4.70 0.76 -0.58
C ARG A 139 5.23 1.33 -1.89
N ASP A 140 4.43 2.13 -2.58
CA ASP A 140 4.78 2.73 -3.87
C ASP A 140 6.06 3.57 -3.85
N ARG A 141 6.62 3.79 -5.05
CA ARG A 141 7.91 4.46 -5.27
C ARG A 141 8.03 5.81 -4.59
N MET A 142 6.98 6.63 -4.63
CA MET A 142 6.97 7.97 -4.06
C MET A 142 6.34 8.03 -2.66
N GLY A 143 5.84 6.89 -2.12
CA GLY A 143 5.16 6.83 -0.84
C GLY A 143 3.85 7.61 -0.80
N ILE A 144 3.13 7.68 -1.93
CA ILE A 144 1.85 8.40 -2.07
C ILE A 144 0.81 7.81 -1.12
N LYS A 145 0.75 6.47 -1.05
CA LYS A 145 -0.15 5.82 -0.10
C LYS A 145 0.52 5.64 1.25
N PRO A 146 -0.17 6.01 2.33
CA PRO A 146 0.39 5.88 3.68
C PRO A 146 0.42 4.40 4.12
N PHE A 147 1.50 4.04 4.81
CA PHE A 147 1.63 2.77 5.51
C PHE A 147 2.37 3.00 6.81
N TYR A 148 1.68 2.82 7.93
CA TYR A 148 2.21 2.93 9.29
C TYR A 148 2.24 1.55 9.93
N TYR A 149 3.23 1.28 10.78
CA TYR A 149 3.35 0.01 11.47
C TYR A 149 3.97 0.15 12.86
N ASN A 150 3.72 -0.85 13.68
CA ASN A 150 4.41 -1.15 14.91
C ASN A 150 4.99 -2.56 14.80
N ALA A 151 6.28 -2.71 15.09
CA ALA A 151 6.95 -4.00 15.16
C ALA A 151 7.40 -4.24 16.61
N SER A 152 6.98 -5.36 17.17
CA SER A 152 7.36 -5.81 18.52
C SER A 152 7.77 -7.27 18.47
N SER A 153 8.33 -7.79 19.56
CA SER A 153 8.64 -9.23 19.71
C SER A 153 7.40 -10.14 19.69
N LYS A 154 6.18 -9.58 19.84
CA LYS A 154 4.93 -10.34 19.90
C LYS A 154 4.12 -10.28 18.64
N ALA A 155 4.20 -9.18 17.89
CA ALA A 155 3.38 -8.95 16.72
C ALA A 155 3.92 -7.82 15.85
N PHE A 156 3.59 -7.90 14.56
CA PHE A 156 3.63 -6.79 13.61
C PHE A 156 2.21 -6.30 13.36
N ILE A 157 1.98 -4.99 13.52
CA ILE A 157 0.66 -4.38 13.37
C ILE A 157 0.79 -3.23 12.39
N PHE A 158 -0.11 -3.11 11.42
CA PHE A 158 -0.06 -2.04 10.42
C PHE A 158 -1.41 -1.39 10.16
N ALA A 159 -1.39 -0.16 9.65
CA ALA A 159 -2.58 0.55 9.20
C ALA A 159 -2.27 1.71 8.25
N SER A 160 -3.29 2.14 7.50
CA SER A 160 -3.21 3.34 6.64
C SER A 160 -3.11 4.66 7.41
N ASN A 161 -3.40 4.69 8.70
CA ASN A 161 -3.21 5.88 9.55
C ASN A 161 -2.72 5.50 10.96
N SER A 162 -2.05 6.43 11.62
CA SER A 162 -1.55 6.23 12.99
C SER A 162 -2.67 6.11 14.03
N GLN A 163 -3.84 6.72 13.81
CA GLN A 163 -4.96 6.66 14.74
C GLN A 163 -5.51 5.24 14.93
N ALA A 164 -5.46 4.42 13.88
CA ALA A 164 -5.82 3.00 13.99
C ALA A 164 -4.82 2.25 14.87
N LEU A 165 -3.52 2.51 14.73
CA LEU A 165 -2.48 1.89 15.57
C LEU A 165 -2.57 2.34 17.03
N LEU A 166 -2.96 3.58 17.31
CA LEU A 166 -3.14 4.09 18.67
C LEU A 166 -4.27 3.39 19.45
N THR A 167 -5.13 2.62 18.80
CA THR A 167 -6.11 1.74 19.47
C THR A 167 -5.47 0.51 20.10
N GLN A 168 -4.22 0.22 19.74
CA GLN A 168 -3.47 -0.96 20.18
C GLN A 168 -2.58 -0.65 21.38
N ASP A 169 -2.09 -1.70 22.02
CA ASP A 169 -1.11 -1.61 23.10
C ASP A 169 0.29 -1.43 22.50
N LEU A 170 0.78 -0.19 22.51
CA LEU A 170 2.08 0.22 21.99
C LEU A 170 2.61 1.44 22.76
N ASP A 171 3.89 1.74 22.62
CA ASP A 171 4.49 2.95 23.19
C ASP A 171 3.92 4.21 22.50
N LYS A 172 3.16 4.99 23.29
CA LYS A 172 2.51 6.23 22.84
C LYS A 172 3.27 7.50 23.24
N SER A 173 4.48 7.33 23.77
CA SER A 173 5.32 8.49 24.11
C SER A 173 5.76 9.25 22.87
N ILE A 174 6.09 10.53 23.05
CA ILE A 174 6.55 11.38 21.95
C ILE A 174 7.98 11.02 21.57
N ASN A 175 8.22 10.90 20.27
CA ASN A 175 9.56 10.74 19.72
C ASN A 175 10.25 12.12 19.64
N PRO A 176 11.31 12.38 20.43
CA PRO A 176 11.96 13.69 20.48
C PRO A 176 12.65 14.06 19.15
N VAL A 177 13.17 13.08 18.41
CA VAL A 177 13.78 13.30 17.10
C VAL A 177 12.70 13.73 16.09
N ALA A 178 11.56 13.06 16.08
CA ALA A 178 10.44 13.41 15.21
C ALA A 178 9.84 14.78 15.59
N LEU A 179 9.79 15.12 16.87
CA LEU A 179 9.36 16.44 17.34
C LEU A 179 10.32 17.54 16.81
N GLN A 180 11.62 17.31 16.90
CA GLN A 180 12.62 18.24 16.32
C GLN A 180 12.43 18.38 14.82
N GLN A 181 12.24 17.26 14.09
CA GLN A 181 11.97 17.28 12.64
C GLN A 181 10.69 18.07 12.33
N GLN A 182 9.60 17.86 13.08
CA GLN A 182 8.34 18.59 12.94
C GLN A 182 8.55 20.10 13.03
N LEU A 183 9.36 20.55 13.98
CA LEU A 183 9.64 21.98 14.19
C LEU A 183 10.60 22.55 13.16
N SER A 184 11.61 21.77 12.71
CA SER A 184 12.67 22.25 11.81
C SER A 184 12.33 22.11 10.31
N LEU A 185 11.46 21.18 9.93
CA LEU A 185 11.12 20.84 8.54
C LEU A 185 9.70 21.27 8.16
N HIS A 186 9.25 22.42 8.64
CA HIS A 186 7.92 22.97 8.32
C HIS A 186 6.76 21.99 8.50
N GLY A 187 6.77 21.23 9.60
CA GLY A 187 5.71 20.27 9.92
C GLY A 187 5.90 18.88 9.28
N VAL A 188 6.98 18.63 8.58
CA VAL A 188 7.27 17.34 7.97
C VAL A 188 8.09 16.47 8.92
N VAL A 189 7.62 15.24 9.13
CA VAL A 189 8.38 14.18 9.80
C VAL A 189 8.72 13.11 8.78
N PRO A 190 9.99 13.00 8.31
CA PRO A 190 10.37 12.00 7.32
C PRO A 190 10.22 10.56 7.82
N ALA A 191 9.96 9.62 6.90
CA ALA A 191 10.04 8.20 7.21
C ALA A 191 11.47 7.79 7.62
N PRO A 192 11.66 6.83 8.53
CA PRO A 192 10.62 5.99 9.15
C PRO A 192 9.93 6.63 10.36
N ASN A 193 10.32 7.83 10.79
CA ASN A 193 9.86 8.42 12.03
C ASN A 193 8.38 8.83 11.97
N THR A 194 7.73 8.77 13.12
CA THR A 194 6.46 9.46 13.43
C THR A 194 6.60 10.17 14.75
N ILE A 195 5.67 11.05 15.08
CA ILE A 195 5.66 11.77 16.36
C ILE A 195 5.49 10.81 17.56
N ILE A 196 5.07 9.57 17.35
CA ILE A 196 4.87 8.54 18.36
C ILE A 196 5.97 7.49 18.26
N ASN A 197 6.68 7.20 19.36
CA ASN A 197 7.79 6.24 19.39
C ASN A 197 7.41 4.85 18.89
N GLY A 198 6.24 4.33 19.31
CA GLY A 198 5.78 3.00 18.93
C GLY A 198 5.24 2.88 17.51
N ILE A 199 5.31 3.94 16.68
CA ILE A 199 4.77 3.91 15.31
C ILE A 199 5.84 4.37 14.32
N GLN A 200 6.00 3.58 13.27
CA GLN A 200 6.89 3.90 12.15
C GLN A 200 6.12 4.05 10.84
N LYS A 201 6.72 4.73 9.87
CA LYS A 201 6.26 4.79 8.47
C LYS A 201 7.14 3.88 7.62
N LEU A 202 6.53 3.03 6.81
CA LEU A 202 7.28 2.34 5.76
C LEU A 202 7.83 3.37 4.77
N LYS A 203 9.11 3.28 4.43
CA LYS A 203 9.75 4.21 3.50
C LYS A 203 9.16 4.07 2.08
N PRO A 204 9.18 5.15 1.26
CA PRO A 204 8.86 5.05 -0.15
C PRO A 204 9.74 4.03 -0.88
N GLY A 205 9.20 3.37 -1.92
CA GLY A 205 9.94 2.43 -2.74
C GLY A 205 10.50 1.22 -1.98
N THR A 206 9.86 0.82 -0.89
CA THR A 206 10.35 -0.22 0.03
C THR A 206 9.30 -1.32 0.21
N PHE A 207 9.77 -2.54 0.39
CA PHE A 207 8.96 -3.67 0.81
C PHE A 207 9.53 -4.35 2.07
N ILE A 208 8.67 -5.07 2.76
CA ILE A 208 8.98 -5.89 3.92
C ILE A 208 8.49 -7.32 3.67
N ILE A 209 9.30 -8.29 4.06
CA ILE A 209 8.91 -9.70 4.21
C ILE A 209 9.03 -10.06 5.68
N LEU A 210 7.96 -10.64 6.24
CA LEU A 210 7.94 -11.16 7.61
C LEU A 210 7.68 -12.66 7.60
N ASN A 211 8.47 -13.37 8.40
CA ASN A 211 8.31 -14.79 8.66
C ASN A 211 7.49 -15.03 9.95
N THR A 212 7.09 -16.28 10.19
CA THR A 212 6.34 -16.69 11.40
C THR A 212 7.11 -16.55 12.70
N ASP A 213 8.44 -16.52 12.65
CA ASP A 213 9.33 -16.28 13.79
C ASP A 213 9.51 -14.80 14.15
N GLY A 214 8.90 -13.90 13.34
CA GLY A 214 8.99 -12.47 13.53
C GLY A 214 10.23 -11.82 12.90
N GLU A 215 11.02 -12.55 12.12
CA GLU A 215 12.10 -11.96 11.33
C GLU A 215 11.53 -10.99 10.29
N ILE A 216 12.10 -9.78 10.26
CA ILE A 216 11.71 -8.69 9.37
C ILE A 216 12.84 -8.43 8.38
N GLN A 217 12.57 -8.62 7.10
CA GLN A 217 13.48 -8.28 6.01
C GLN A 217 12.93 -7.07 5.26
N GLU A 218 13.53 -5.89 5.45
CA GLU A 218 13.20 -4.66 4.73
C GLU A 218 14.17 -4.46 3.56
N LYS A 219 13.63 -4.18 2.35
CA LYS A 219 14.43 -3.91 1.15
C LYS A 219 13.84 -2.74 0.36
N THR A 220 14.72 -1.86 -0.14
CA THR A 220 14.37 -0.80 -1.08
C THR A 220 14.42 -1.37 -2.48
N TYR A 221 13.29 -1.36 -3.22
CA TYR A 221 13.21 -1.82 -4.60
C TYR A 221 13.35 -0.67 -5.60
N TRP A 222 13.15 0.57 -5.14
CA TRP A 222 13.27 1.75 -5.98
C TRP A 222 13.73 2.97 -5.17
N SER A 223 14.60 3.78 -5.76
CA SER A 223 15.00 5.09 -5.25
C SER A 223 15.15 6.09 -6.40
N PRO A 224 14.85 7.39 -6.18
CA PRO A 224 15.03 8.40 -7.21
C PRO A 224 16.50 8.53 -7.58
N SER A 225 16.78 8.61 -8.89
CA SER A 225 18.13 8.88 -9.40
C SER A 225 18.28 10.38 -9.68
N ALA A 226 19.21 11.04 -8.99
CA ALA A 226 19.53 12.45 -9.19
C ALA A 226 20.80 12.60 -10.05
N LYS A 227 20.80 12.01 -11.24
CA LYS A 227 21.91 12.16 -12.20
C LYS A 227 21.64 13.36 -13.11
N ARG A 228 22.66 14.21 -13.31
CA ARG A 228 22.60 15.21 -14.37
C ARG A 228 22.57 14.50 -15.73
N PRO A 229 21.74 14.97 -16.69
CA PRO A 229 21.79 14.45 -18.05
C PRO A 229 23.20 14.61 -18.63
N SER A 230 23.66 13.62 -19.37
CA SER A 230 24.92 13.67 -20.11
C SER A 230 24.79 14.42 -21.45
N GLU A 231 23.55 14.68 -21.88
CA GLU A 231 23.22 15.34 -23.13
C GLU A 231 22.89 16.81 -22.89
N ASN A 232 23.34 17.69 -23.77
CA ASN A 232 22.89 19.09 -23.81
C ASN A 232 21.52 19.15 -24.48
N ILE A 233 20.47 19.14 -23.67
CA ILE A 233 19.07 19.28 -24.09
C ILE A 233 18.73 20.77 -24.00
N SER A 234 18.09 21.34 -25.02
CA SER A 234 17.64 22.74 -25.02
C SER A 234 16.48 22.97 -24.04
N ASP A 235 16.30 24.20 -23.58
CA ASP A 235 15.19 24.56 -22.69
C ASP A 235 13.83 24.25 -23.34
N GLN A 236 13.70 24.48 -24.65
CA GLN A 236 12.51 24.16 -25.40
C GLN A 236 12.18 22.66 -25.38
N GLU A 237 13.18 21.82 -25.58
CA GLU A 237 13.03 20.36 -25.54
C GLU A 237 12.68 19.86 -24.11
N TYR A 238 13.22 20.49 -23.05
CA TYR A 238 12.81 20.21 -21.68
C TYR A 238 11.34 20.54 -21.43
N ILE A 239 10.86 21.67 -21.95
CA ILE A 239 9.45 22.09 -21.83
C ILE A 239 8.53 21.10 -22.54
N GLU A 240 8.84 20.74 -23.79
CA GLU A 240 8.05 19.80 -24.58
C GLU A 240 7.98 18.41 -23.91
N ARG A 241 9.13 17.87 -23.51
CA ARG A 241 9.20 16.57 -22.83
C ARG A 241 8.48 16.58 -21.49
N THR A 242 8.56 17.68 -20.73
CA THR A 242 7.82 17.82 -19.47
C THR A 242 6.32 17.81 -19.70
N HIS A 243 5.85 18.55 -20.72
CA HIS A 243 4.44 18.59 -21.10
C HIS A 243 3.93 17.20 -21.52
N GLU A 244 4.69 16.46 -22.33
CA GLU A 244 4.34 15.09 -22.77
C GLU A 244 4.23 14.16 -21.56
N LEU A 245 5.22 14.18 -20.65
CA LEU A 245 5.23 13.32 -19.46
C LEU A 245 4.09 13.64 -18.50
N LEU A 246 3.78 14.92 -18.30
CA LEU A 246 2.65 15.33 -17.46
C LEU A 246 1.31 14.90 -18.08
N THR A 247 1.14 15.11 -19.38
CA THR A 247 -0.06 14.69 -20.10
C THR A 247 -0.26 13.19 -20.02
N ALA A 248 0.78 12.41 -20.30
CA ALA A 248 0.73 10.95 -20.18
C ALA A 248 0.42 10.49 -18.74
N ALA A 249 1.00 11.14 -17.73
CA ALA A 249 0.74 10.81 -16.33
C ALA A 249 -0.71 11.12 -15.91
N VAL A 250 -1.30 12.21 -16.38
CA VAL A 250 -2.72 12.54 -16.13
C VAL A 250 -3.62 11.53 -16.82
N THR A 251 -3.40 11.26 -18.13
CA THR A 251 -4.18 10.31 -18.92
C THR A 251 -4.23 8.93 -18.26
N LYS A 252 -3.08 8.39 -17.86
CA LYS A 252 -3.03 7.09 -17.14
C LYS A 252 -3.92 7.05 -15.89
N ARG A 253 -3.98 8.13 -15.14
CA ARG A 253 -4.82 8.22 -13.93
C ARG A 253 -6.30 8.29 -14.25
N MET A 254 -6.65 8.99 -15.33
CA MET A 254 -8.04 9.07 -15.81
C MET A 254 -8.53 7.71 -16.34
N ASP A 255 -7.70 7.02 -17.12
CA ASP A 255 -8.04 5.74 -17.74
C ASP A 255 -8.16 4.58 -16.74
N ALA A 256 -7.56 4.73 -15.55
CA ALA A 256 -7.57 3.72 -14.50
C ALA A 256 -8.83 3.75 -13.62
N SER A 257 -9.76 4.68 -13.81
CA SER A 257 -10.93 4.86 -12.94
C SER A 257 -12.21 4.47 -13.64
N ASP A 258 -13.10 3.74 -12.94
CA ASP A 258 -14.46 3.42 -13.40
C ASP A 258 -15.50 4.47 -12.94
N VAL A 259 -15.05 5.52 -12.23
CA VAL A 259 -15.88 6.63 -11.75
C VAL A 259 -15.36 7.98 -12.29
N PRO A 260 -16.21 9.02 -12.39
CA PRO A 260 -15.79 10.35 -12.80
C PRO A 260 -14.67 10.91 -11.89
N ILE A 261 -13.65 11.48 -12.51
CA ILE A 261 -12.53 12.12 -11.80
C ILE A 261 -12.71 13.64 -11.87
N GLY A 262 -12.63 14.29 -10.72
CA GLY A 262 -12.55 15.74 -10.59
C GLY A 262 -11.15 16.20 -10.21
N VAL A 263 -10.76 17.38 -10.68
CA VAL A 263 -9.48 18.03 -10.36
C VAL A 263 -9.76 19.32 -9.60
N LEU A 264 -9.10 19.50 -8.46
CA LEU A 264 -9.02 20.80 -7.78
C LEU A 264 -7.86 21.58 -8.40
N LEU A 265 -8.19 22.58 -9.21
CA LEU A 265 -7.21 23.45 -9.86
C LEU A 265 -7.22 24.80 -9.15
N SER A 266 -6.13 25.13 -8.46
CA SER A 266 -5.86 26.51 -8.02
C SER A 266 -5.29 27.30 -9.21
N GLY A 267 -5.45 28.60 -9.21
CA GLY A 267 -4.87 29.46 -10.26
C GLY A 267 -3.34 29.42 -10.33
N GLY A 268 -2.69 28.63 -9.48
CA GLY A 268 -1.28 28.25 -9.49
C GLY A 268 -0.28 29.30 -9.93
N LEU A 269 0.96 29.25 -9.93
CA LEU A 269 1.91 30.27 -10.40
C LEU A 269 1.54 30.88 -11.73
#